data_bec3518e4c4ff4057b4dde188b5612dd
#
_entry.id   bec3518e4c4ff4057b4dde188b5612dd
#
_cell.length_a   1.000
_cell.length_b   1.000
_cell.length_c   1.000
_cell.angle_alpha   90.00
_cell.angle_beta   90.00
_cell.angle_gamma   90.00
#
_symmetry.space_group_name_H-M   'P 1'
#
loop_
_entity.id
_entity.type
_entity.pdbx_description
1 polymer ?
#
loop_
_entity_poly.entity_id
_entity_poly.type
_entity_poly.pdbx_seq_one_letter_code
_entity_poly.pdbx_strand_id
1 'polypeptide(L)'
;MLARISPSTFQLQETLPRLPVPRLQDTLERYLRSLEPVLRQKEVLGELSSGTTAQSELQKRREWAQELISSGVGPRLNERLVDLDQTTENNWFDDSFWLSKAYHEWRVPLLVNSNWWNMFMPDPSMPAELSERVDAAAYTPDAIHRQNWDGSEYGLRRAAWITYRATLYKIAIDKQTIKPDRSRIGAFCMYQYSRMFGVTRIPNIPADHNTSTDSTAASRHITVLVRDNVYELPVINEHGEIYPLATIEQALRDMVADAQKAEGDGIPVMTCDDRNTWTRAREHLLSVSPQNRLSLQSVQKSLFVLSLDCNNLGAPEGAKPLVGSEP
;
A
#
# COMPACT_ATOMS: atom_id res chain seq x y z
N MET A 1 21.64 26.92 -28.22
CA MET A 1 21.51 25.56 -27.68
C MET A 1 20.30 25.56 -26.74
N LEU A 2 19.15 25.15 -27.23
CA LEU A 2 17.93 25.07 -26.41
C LEU A 2 18.14 23.97 -25.37
N ALA A 3 18.15 24.34 -24.09
CA ALA A 3 18.13 23.36 -23.01
C ALA A 3 16.93 22.44 -23.23
N ARG A 4 17.17 21.14 -23.44
CA ARG A 4 16.12 20.14 -23.42
C ARG A 4 15.52 20.17 -22.02
N ILE A 5 14.35 20.77 -21.89
CA ILE A 5 13.55 20.67 -20.67
C ILE A 5 13.25 19.20 -20.51
N SER A 6 13.80 18.57 -19.46
CA SER A 6 13.42 17.20 -19.11
C SER A 6 11.92 17.18 -18.82
N PRO A 7 11.18 16.23 -19.37
CA PRO A 7 9.74 16.20 -19.14
C PRO A 7 9.47 15.99 -17.64
N SER A 8 8.63 16.86 -17.06
CA SER A 8 8.15 16.69 -15.68
C SER A 8 7.35 15.39 -15.54
N THR A 9 7.53 14.67 -14.44
CA THR A 9 6.81 13.42 -14.16
C THR A 9 5.30 13.56 -14.32
N PHE A 10 4.74 14.68 -13.89
CA PHE A 10 3.30 14.92 -13.89
C PHE A 10 2.80 15.76 -15.08
N GLN A 11 3.65 16.08 -16.05
CA GLN A 11 3.27 16.98 -17.16
C GLN A 11 2.06 16.54 -17.99
N LEU A 12 1.73 15.25 -17.97
CA LEU A 12 0.59 14.70 -18.72
C LEU A 12 -0.66 14.53 -17.85
N GLN A 13 -0.56 14.80 -16.54
CA GLN A 13 -1.62 14.52 -15.59
C GLN A 13 -2.91 15.29 -15.92
N GLU A 14 -2.79 16.56 -16.28
CA GLU A 14 -3.93 17.42 -16.63
C GLU A 14 -4.61 17.03 -17.97
N THR A 15 -3.89 16.28 -18.82
CA THR A 15 -4.42 15.82 -20.12
C THR A 15 -5.13 14.48 -20.06
N LEU A 16 -5.10 13.82 -18.90
CA LEU A 16 -5.74 12.53 -18.72
C LEU A 16 -7.26 12.68 -18.65
N PRO A 17 -8.01 11.74 -19.25
CA PRO A 17 -9.45 11.71 -19.06
C PRO A 17 -9.77 11.44 -17.61
N ARG A 18 -10.68 12.23 -17.04
CA ARG A 18 -11.20 11.98 -15.69
C ARG A 18 -12.21 10.83 -15.73
N LEU A 19 -12.33 10.11 -14.62
CA LEU A 19 -13.39 9.11 -14.44
C LEU A 19 -14.75 9.82 -14.45
N PRO A 20 -15.64 9.52 -15.40
CA PRO A 20 -16.91 10.22 -15.48
C PRO A 20 -17.79 9.96 -14.27
N VAL A 21 -18.42 11.00 -13.75
CA VAL A 21 -19.44 10.85 -12.71
C VAL A 21 -20.65 10.14 -13.32
N PRO A 22 -21.08 9.00 -12.76
CA PRO A 22 -22.19 8.24 -13.31
C PRO A 22 -23.52 9.00 -13.13
N ARG A 23 -24.39 8.90 -14.12
CA ARG A 23 -25.75 9.42 -14.01
C ARG A 23 -26.52 8.60 -12.98
N LEU A 24 -27.30 9.28 -12.13
CA LEU A 24 -28.07 8.63 -11.06
C LEU A 24 -28.98 7.52 -11.61
N GLN A 25 -29.69 7.79 -12.69
CA GLN A 25 -30.63 6.84 -13.26
C GLN A 25 -29.93 5.56 -13.75
N ASP A 26 -28.83 5.69 -14.48
CA ASP A 26 -28.04 4.54 -14.95
C ASP A 26 -27.49 3.71 -13.78
N THR A 27 -27.12 4.39 -12.70
CA THR A 27 -26.63 3.74 -11.48
C THR A 27 -27.71 2.92 -10.83
N LEU A 28 -28.92 3.46 -10.69
CA LEU A 28 -30.06 2.76 -10.10
C LEU A 28 -30.52 1.58 -10.97
N GLU A 29 -30.51 1.74 -12.29
CA GLU A 29 -30.83 0.63 -13.21
C GLU A 29 -29.83 -0.51 -13.09
N ARG A 30 -28.52 -0.20 -13.01
CA ARG A 30 -27.46 -1.22 -12.79
C ARG A 30 -27.61 -1.89 -11.43
N TYR A 31 -27.91 -1.12 -10.38
CA TYR A 31 -28.18 -1.65 -9.05
C TYR A 31 -29.33 -2.66 -9.09
N LEU A 32 -30.47 -2.29 -9.66
CA LEU A 32 -31.64 -3.19 -9.75
C LEU A 32 -31.31 -4.45 -10.55
N ARG A 33 -30.58 -4.34 -11.65
CA ARG A 33 -30.12 -5.48 -12.45
C ARG A 33 -29.18 -6.40 -11.66
N SER A 34 -28.29 -5.86 -10.86
CA SER A 34 -27.34 -6.63 -10.03
C SER A 34 -28.02 -7.39 -8.90
N LEU A 35 -29.15 -6.88 -8.40
CA LEU A 35 -29.91 -7.51 -7.31
C LEU A 35 -30.70 -8.74 -7.76
N GLU A 36 -31.15 -8.77 -9.00
CA GLU A 36 -32.03 -9.81 -9.48
C GLU A 36 -31.47 -11.24 -9.27
N PRO A 37 -30.24 -11.58 -9.69
CA PRO A 37 -29.68 -12.91 -9.47
C PRO A 37 -29.50 -13.22 -7.98
N VAL A 38 -29.14 -12.23 -7.15
CA VAL A 38 -28.95 -12.42 -5.70
C VAL A 38 -30.28 -12.72 -5.01
N LEU A 39 -31.34 -12.00 -5.36
CA LEU A 39 -32.68 -12.24 -4.80
C LEU A 39 -33.24 -13.60 -5.23
N ARG A 40 -33.03 -14.00 -6.48
CA ARG A 40 -33.42 -15.35 -6.95
C ARG A 40 -32.67 -16.46 -6.20
N GLN A 41 -31.38 -16.30 -5.97
CA GLN A 41 -30.59 -17.23 -5.18
C GLN A 41 -31.12 -17.33 -3.74
N LYS A 42 -31.40 -16.20 -3.09
CA LYS A 42 -31.96 -16.15 -1.74
C LYS A 42 -33.34 -16.81 -1.66
N GLU A 43 -34.16 -16.64 -2.68
CA GLU A 43 -35.47 -17.33 -2.76
C GLU A 43 -35.32 -18.87 -2.82
N VAL A 44 -34.39 -19.34 -3.66
CA VAL A 44 -34.08 -20.79 -3.78
C VAL A 44 -33.54 -21.35 -2.46
N LEU A 45 -32.72 -20.59 -1.74
CA LEU A 45 -32.16 -21.02 -0.46
C LEU A 45 -33.11 -20.85 0.73
N GLY A 46 -34.28 -20.26 0.52
CA GLY A 46 -35.26 -19.99 1.60
C GLY A 46 -34.80 -18.88 2.56
N GLU A 47 -33.92 -18.01 2.12
CA GLU A 47 -33.34 -16.88 2.93
C GLU A 47 -34.20 -15.60 2.84
N LEU A 48 -35.22 -15.54 2.03
CA LEU A 48 -36.16 -14.45 2.00
C LEU A 48 -37.17 -14.56 3.17
N SER A 49 -37.66 -13.40 3.60
CA SER A 49 -38.72 -13.35 4.63
C SER A 49 -39.94 -14.17 4.20
N SER A 50 -40.62 -14.80 5.15
CA SER A 50 -41.81 -15.61 4.89
C SER A 50 -42.85 -14.83 4.08
N GLY A 51 -43.33 -15.43 3.00
CA GLY A 51 -44.33 -14.80 2.12
C GLY A 51 -43.79 -13.81 1.09
N THR A 52 -42.44 -13.63 1.00
CA THR A 52 -41.83 -12.80 -0.01
C THR A 52 -41.18 -13.60 -1.12
N THR A 53 -41.25 -13.10 -2.34
CA THR A 53 -40.58 -13.65 -3.53
C THR A 53 -39.46 -12.73 -4.01
N ALA A 54 -38.50 -13.26 -4.78
CA ALA A 54 -37.47 -12.44 -5.42
C ALA A 54 -38.08 -11.29 -6.25
N GLN A 55 -39.20 -11.58 -6.93
CA GLN A 55 -39.89 -10.57 -7.72
C GLN A 55 -40.53 -9.46 -6.87
N SER A 56 -41.16 -9.81 -5.74
CA SER A 56 -41.77 -8.83 -4.85
C SER A 56 -40.71 -7.94 -4.19
N GLU A 57 -39.57 -8.51 -3.77
CA GLU A 57 -38.45 -7.74 -3.24
C GLU A 57 -37.81 -6.84 -4.30
N LEU A 58 -37.66 -7.31 -5.53
CA LEU A 58 -37.13 -6.48 -6.62
C LEU A 58 -38.07 -5.31 -6.95
N GLN A 59 -39.40 -5.54 -6.93
CA GLN A 59 -40.38 -4.50 -7.15
C GLN A 59 -40.31 -3.43 -6.05
N LYS A 60 -40.22 -3.82 -4.81
CA LYS A 60 -39.99 -2.91 -3.67
C LYS A 60 -38.73 -2.05 -3.82
N ARG A 61 -37.62 -2.66 -4.32
CA ARG A 61 -36.39 -1.90 -4.60
C ARG A 61 -36.57 -0.91 -5.75
N ARG A 62 -37.37 -1.23 -6.76
CA ARG A 62 -37.73 -0.27 -7.83
C ARG A 62 -38.49 0.93 -7.29
N GLU A 63 -39.43 0.70 -6.39
CA GLU A 63 -40.20 1.77 -5.74
C GLU A 63 -39.28 2.68 -4.93
N TRP A 64 -38.37 2.14 -4.14
CA TRP A 64 -37.36 2.92 -3.43
C TRP A 64 -36.44 3.72 -4.37
N ALA A 65 -36.03 3.14 -5.48
CA ALA A 65 -35.23 3.84 -6.47
C ALA A 65 -35.99 5.03 -7.10
N GLN A 66 -37.29 4.86 -7.37
CA GLN A 66 -38.15 5.93 -7.86
C GLN A 66 -38.37 7.01 -6.81
N GLU A 67 -38.61 6.64 -5.56
CA GLU A 67 -38.74 7.57 -4.44
C GLU A 67 -37.45 8.38 -4.24
N LEU A 68 -36.27 7.75 -4.33
CA LEU A 68 -34.99 8.44 -4.23
C LEU A 68 -34.83 9.54 -5.30
N ILE A 69 -35.34 9.30 -6.50
CA ILE A 69 -35.34 10.30 -7.57
C ILE A 69 -36.39 11.38 -7.31
N SER A 70 -37.63 10.97 -7.05
CA SER A 70 -38.77 11.91 -6.94
C SER A 70 -38.72 12.81 -5.71
N SER A 71 -38.13 12.34 -4.60
CA SER A 71 -37.91 13.15 -3.40
C SER A 71 -36.85 14.24 -3.56
N GLY A 72 -36.11 14.23 -4.66
CA GLY A 72 -35.00 15.15 -4.91
C GLY A 72 -33.72 14.84 -4.11
N VAL A 73 -33.72 13.83 -3.23
CA VAL A 73 -32.53 13.44 -2.46
C VAL A 73 -31.44 12.89 -3.38
N GLY A 74 -31.81 11.96 -4.27
CA GLY A 74 -30.89 11.37 -5.23
C GLY A 74 -30.25 12.40 -6.16
N PRO A 75 -31.02 13.27 -6.83
CA PRO A 75 -30.46 14.36 -7.63
C PRO A 75 -29.45 15.21 -6.88
N ARG A 76 -29.78 15.67 -5.66
CA ARG A 76 -28.87 16.49 -4.83
C ARG A 76 -27.58 15.75 -4.45
N LEU A 77 -27.66 14.44 -4.19
CA LEU A 77 -26.44 13.63 -3.93
C LEU A 77 -25.60 13.50 -5.18
N ASN A 78 -26.21 13.36 -6.35
CA ASN A 78 -25.48 13.30 -7.62
C ASN A 78 -24.81 14.63 -7.97
N GLU A 79 -25.47 15.77 -7.71
CA GLU A 79 -24.88 17.11 -7.84
C GLU A 79 -23.66 17.25 -6.92
N ARG A 80 -23.76 16.86 -5.64
CA ARG A 80 -22.61 16.86 -4.72
C ARG A 80 -21.46 15.96 -5.19
N LEU A 81 -21.75 14.87 -5.89
CA LEU A 81 -20.72 14.02 -6.46
C LEU A 81 -20.00 14.70 -7.63
N VAL A 82 -20.73 15.50 -8.43
CA VAL A 82 -20.16 16.34 -9.49
C VAL A 82 -19.25 17.42 -8.88
N ASP A 83 -19.72 18.09 -7.81
CA ASP A 83 -18.92 19.10 -7.10
C ASP A 83 -17.66 18.48 -6.50
N LEU A 84 -17.78 17.28 -5.92
CA LEU A 84 -16.62 16.53 -5.40
C LEU A 84 -15.61 16.25 -6.50
N ASP A 85 -16.05 15.78 -7.67
CA ASP A 85 -15.16 15.53 -8.80
C ASP A 85 -14.40 16.79 -9.25
N GLN A 86 -15.08 17.93 -9.28
CA GLN A 86 -14.46 19.21 -9.67
C GLN A 86 -13.42 19.70 -8.65
N THR A 87 -13.60 19.36 -7.38
CA THR A 87 -12.73 19.80 -6.27
C THR A 87 -11.62 18.81 -5.93
N THR A 88 -11.70 17.56 -6.37
CA THR A 88 -10.65 16.56 -6.14
C THR A 88 -9.54 16.68 -7.18
N GLU A 89 -8.29 16.49 -6.73
CA GLU A 89 -7.11 16.57 -7.58
C GLU A 89 -7.10 15.48 -8.66
N ASN A 90 -7.41 14.25 -8.31
CA ASN A 90 -7.37 13.11 -9.23
C ASN A 90 -8.75 12.79 -9.84
N ASN A 91 -9.65 12.18 -9.07
CA ASN A 91 -11.03 11.90 -9.46
C ASN A 91 -11.90 11.65 -8.21
N TRP A 92 -13.22 11.74 -8.39
CA TRP A 92 -14.19 11.59 -7.30
C TRP A 92 -14.16 10.22 -6.61
N PHE A 93 -13.73 9.17 -7.31
CA PHE A 93 -13.82 7.79 -6.82
C PHE A 93 -12.63 7.38 -5.96
N ASP A 94 -11.41 7.79 -6.33
CA ASP A 94 -10.17 7.25 -5.77
C ASP A 94 -10.06 7.45 -4.26
N ASP A 95 -9.93 8.69 -3.82
CA ASP A 95 -9.69 9.00 -2.40
C ASP A 95 -10.95 8.87 -1.54
N SER A 96 -12.08 9.40 -2.04
CA SER A 96 -13.29 9.53 -1.25
C SER A 96 -14.06 8.22 -1.09
N PHE A 97 -13.97 7.33 -2.08
CA PHE A 97 -14.70 6.06 -2.07
C PHE A 97 -13.80 4.86 -2.03
N TRP A 98 -12.90 4.71 -3.01
CA TRP A 98 -12.09 3.49 -3.12
C TRP A 98 -11.17 3.34 -1.93
N LEU A 99 -10.34 4.34 -1.64
CA LEU A 99 -9.40 4.29 -0.53
C LEU A 99 -10.11 4.13 0.81
N SER A 100 -11.20 4.88 1.02
CA SER A 100 -11.98 4.79 2.25
C SER A 100 -12.63 3.42 2.40
N LYS A 101 -13.44 2.99 1.42
CA LYS A 101 -14.25 1.77 1.51
C LYS A 101 -13.46 0.49 1.38
N ALA A 102 -12.50 0.43 0.47
CA ALA A 102 -11.73 -0.78 0.22
C ALA A 102 -10.59 -0.99 1.23
N TYR A 103 -10.12 0.10 1.88
CA TYR A 103 -8.96 0.00 2.76
C TYR A 103 -9.22 0.55 4.17
N HIS A 104 -9.60 1.82 4.32
CA HIS A 104 -9.62 2.46 5.63
C HIS A 104 -10.72 1.93 6.56
N GLU A 105 -11.87 1.63 6.04
CA GLU A 105 -12.99 1.09 6.82
C GLU A 105 -12.85 -0.41 7.10
N TRP A 106 -11.93 -1.09 6.44
CA TRP A 106 -11.72 -2.51 6.66
C TRP A 106 -10.96 -2.75 7.96
N ARG A 107 -11.57 -3.52 8.86
CA ARG A 107 -11.06 -3.72 10.24
C ARG A 107 -10.33 -5.03 10.48
N VAL A 108 -10.32 -5.94 9.50
CA VAL A 108 -9.62 -7.23 9.60
C VAL A 108 -8.09 -7.05 9.59
N PRO A 109 -7.33 -8.03 10.11
CA PRO A 109 -5.88 -8.01 10.02
C PRO A 109 -5.39 -7.84 8.58
N LEU A 110 -4.39 -6.98 8.38
CA LEU A 110 -3.92 -6.62 7.02
C LEU A 110 -3.05 -7.69 6.38
N LEU A 111 -2.17 -8.31 7.16
CA LEU A 111 -1.11 -9.18 6.64
C LEU A 111 -1.62 -10.35 5.80
N VAL A 112 -2.72 -10.97 6.22
CA VAL A 112 -3.28 -12.15 5.54
C VAL A 112 -4.37 -11.75 4.54
N ASN A 113 -5.14 -10.70 4.83
CA ASN A 113 -6.37 -10.41 4.12
C ASN A 113 -6.23 -9.38 3.00
N SER A 114 -5.24 -8.49 3.07
CA SER A 114 -5.13 -7.38 2.12
C SER A 114 -3.71 -6.90 1.83
N ASN A 115 -2.69 -7.65 2.24
CA ASN A 115 -1.31 -7.30 1.95
C ASN A 115 -0.95 -7.77 0.53
N TRP A 116 -0.71 -6.81 -0.36
CA TRP A 116 -0.25 -7.11 -1.72
C TRP A 116 1.23 -7.44 -1.71
N TRP A 117 1.56 -8.48 -2.44
CA TRP A 117 2.89 -9.00 -2.55
C TRP A 117 3.40 -8.85 -3.98
N ASN A 118 4.53 -8.18 -4.14
CA ASN A 118 5.18 -8.02 -5.43
C ASN A 118 6.62 -8.53 -5.36
N MET A 119 6.99 -9.37 -6.29
CA MET A 119 8.37 -9.82 -6.45
C MET A 119 9.14 -8.79 -7.28
N PHE A 120 10.29 -8.35 -6.77
CA PHE A 120 11.18 -7.51 -7.56
C PHE A 120 11.84 -8.34 -8.64
N MET A 121 11.71 -7.90 -9.89
CA MET A 121 12.47 -8.46 -10.99
C MET A 121 13.96 -8.09 -10.82
N PRO A 122 14.89 -8.93 -11.31
CA PRO A 122 16.30 -8.58 -11.32
C PRO A 122 16.51 -7.23 -12.02
N ASP A 123 17.17 -6.31 -11.34
CA ASP A 123 17.53 -5.00 -11.90
C ASP A 123 18.72 -5.20 -12.85
N PRO A 124 18.59 -4.88 -14.16
CA PRO A 124 19.71 -4.98 -15.11
C PRO A 124 20.94 -4.13 -14.74
N SER A 125 20.74 -3.11 -13.90
CA SER A 125 21.84 -2.25 -13.40
C SER A 125 22.47 -2.78 -12.10
N MET A 126 21.98 -3.89 -11.57
CA MET A 126 22.58 -4.53 -10.40
C MET A 126 23.98 -5.03 -10.76
N PRO A 127 25.01 -4.77 -9.93
CA PRO A 127 26.33 -5.32 -10.13
C PRO A 127 26.30 -6.84 -10.33
N ALA A 128 27.14 -7.36 -11.22
CA ALA A 128 27.15 -8.78 -11.59
C ALA A 128 27.32 -9.71 -10.38
N GLU A 129 28.14 -9.30 -9.42
CA GLU A 129 28.37 -9.98 -8.15
C GLU A 129 27.13 -10.05 -7.23
N LEU A 130 26.14 -9.18 -7.46
CA LEU A 130 24.88 -9.18 -6.75
C LEU A 130 23.74 -9.78 -7.58
N SER A 131 23.99 -9.99 -8.87
CA SER A 131 23.04 -10.55 -9.82
C SER A 131 23.24 -12.03 -10.06
N GLU A 132 24.09 -12.71 -9.27
CA GLU A 132 24.31 -14.15 -9.45
C GLU A 132 22.97 -14.83 -9.65
N ARG A 133 22.78 -15.28 -10.89
CA ARG A 133 21.60 -16.02 -11.29
C ARG A 133 21.50 -17.24 -10.40
N VAL A 134 20.48 -17.27 -9.59
CA VAL A 134 19.96 -18.54 -9.15
C VAL A 134 19.60 -19.27 -10.45
N ASP A 135 20.39 -20.26 -10.83
CA ASP A 135 20.13 -21.07 -12.00
C ASP A 135 18.65 -21.46 -12.01
N ALA A 136 17.99 -21.36 -13.17
CA ALA A 136 16.58 -21.75 -13.30
C ALA A 136 16.32 -23.22 -12.86
N ALA A 137 17.39 -24.06 -12.84
CA ALA A 137 17.38 -25.39 -12.24
C ALA A 137 17.30 -25.38 -10.70
N ALA A 138 17.50 -24.24 -10.06
CA ALA A 138 17.45 -24.07 -8.60
C ALA A 138 16.13 -23.44 -8.11
N TYR A 139 15.05 -23.44 -8.89
CA TYR A 139 13.68 -23.22 -8.41
C TYR A 139 13.18 -24.44 -7.61
N THR A 140 14.03 -24.91 -6.72
CA THR A 140 13.59 -25.79 -5.64
C THR A 140 12.98 -24.91 -4.53
N PRO A 141 12.09 -25.42 -3.68
CA PRO A 141 11.63 -24.70 -2.51
C PRO A 141 12.74 -24.01 -1.73
N ASP A 142 13.91 -24.64 -1.61
CA ASP A 142 15.11 -24.08 -0.98
C ASP A 142 15.69 -22.87 -1.71
N ALA A 143 15.52 -22.77 -3.02
CA ALA A 143 16.00 -21.63 -3.80
C ALA A 143 15.06 -20.41 -3.68
N ILE A 144 13.76 -20.63 -3.50
CA ILE A 144 12.80 -19.59 -3.17
C ILE A 144 13.12 -19.01 -1.78
N HIS A 145 13.50 -19.86 -0.83
CA HIS A 145 13.97 -19.44 0.50
C HIS A 145 15.27 -18.61 0.44
N ARG A 146 16.13 -18.83 -0.53
CA ARG A 146 17.37 -18.06 -0.72
C ARG A 146 17.15 -16.66 -1.34
N GLN A 147 15.96 -16.36 -1.85
CA GLN A 147 15.60 -15.00 -2.29
C GLN A 147 15.22 -14.08 -1.12
N ASN A 148 14.85 -14.67 0.01
CA ASN A 148 14.69 -13.94 1.26
C ASN A 148 16.08 -13.75 1.90
N TRP A 149 16.23 -12.71 2.71
CA TRP A 149 17.45 -12.54 3.44
C TRP A 149 17.65 -13.73 4.40
N ASP A 150 18.68 -14.53 4.12
CA ASP A 150 19.02 -15.75 4.86
C ASP A 150 20.05 -15.51 5.98
N GLY A 151 20.34 -14.25 6.31
CA GLY A 151 21.40 -13.85 7.21
C GLY A 151 22.79 -13.83 6.54
N SER A 152 22.87 -14.12 5.24
CA SER A 152 24.10 -14.12 4.49
C SER A 152 24.58 -12.73 4.14
N GLU A 153 25.88 -12.60 3.94
CA GLU A 153 26.53 -11.38 3.44
C GLU A 153 25.98 -10.98 2.06
N TYR A 154 25.65 -11.95 1.24
CA TYR A 154 25.00 -11.70 -0.06
C TYR A 154 23.61 -11.11 0.07
N GLY A 155 22.78 -11.64 0.95
CA GLY A 155 21.46 -11.09 1.24
C GLY A 155 21.52 -9.64 1.75
N LEU A 156 22.49 -9.35 2.61
CA LEU A 156 22.71 -8.01 3.14
C LEU A 156 23.09 -6.99 2.05
N ARG A 157 24.00 -7.37 1.13
CA ARG A 157 24.37 -6.53 -0.01
C ARG A 157 23.19 -6.24 -0.93
N ARG A 158 22.34 -7.25 -1.19
CA ARG A 158 21.12 -7.05 -1.96
C ARG A 158 20.16 -6.09 -1.27
N ALA A 159 19.96 -6.22 0.04
CA ALA A 159 19.14 -5.31 0.82
C ALA A 159 19.66 -3.87 0.74
N ALA A 160 20.98 -3.68 0.87
CA ALA A 160 21.61 -2.37 0.70
C ALA A 160 21.41 -1.80 -0.71
N TRP A 161 21.56 -2.62 -1.74
CA TRP A 161 21.32 -2.20 -3.13
C TRP A 161 19.87 -1.80 -3.37
N ILE A 162 18.90 -2.59 -2.91
CA ILE A 162 17.49 -2.26 -3.03
C ILE A 162 17.17 -0.95 -2.31
N THR A 163 17.70 -0.76 -1.11
CA THR A 163 17.56 0.48 -0.32
C THR A 163 18.13 1.68 -1.07
N TYR A 164 19.34 1.55 -1.62
CA TYR A 164 19.98 2.59 -2.40
C TYR A 164 19.15 2.96 -3.65
N ARG A 165 18.71 1.96 -4.41
CA ARG A 165 17.92 2.17 -5.63
C ARG A 165 16.55 2.77 -5.35
N ALA A 166 15.85 2.29 -4.32
CA ALA A 166 14.56 2.84 -3.91
C ALA A 166 14.68 4.30 -3.47
N THR A 167 15.74 4.65 -2.73
CA THR A 167 16.02 6.03 -2.32
C THR A 167 16.31 6.93 -3.52
N LEU A 168 17.13 6.47 -4.48
CA LEU A 168 17.35 7.21 -5.73
C LEU A 168 16.05 7.44 -6.50
N TYR A 169 15.17 6.44 -6.52
CA TYR A 169 13.89 6.55 -7.19
C TYR A 169 12.99 7.59 -6.51
N LYS A 170 12.95 7.60 -5.17
CA LYS A 170 12.25 8.66 -4.40
C LYS A 170 12.78 10.04 -4.72
N ILE A 171 14.11 10.22 -4.75
CA ILE A 171 14.73 11.50 -5.12
C ILE A 171 14.33 11.91 -6.55
N ALA A 172 14.26 10.96 -7.47
CA ALA A 172 13.84 11.22 -8.84
C ALA A 172 12.35 11.63 -8.95
N ILE A 173 11.49 11.05 -8.10
CA ILE A 173 10.07 11.47 -7.97
C ILE A 173 10.02 12.94 -7.50
N ASP A 174 10.72 13.27 -6.43
CA ASP A 174 10.68 14.62 -5.83
C ASP A 174 11.23 15.68 -6.81
N LYS A 175 12.26 15.33 -7.56
CA LYS A 175 12.83 16.19 -8.62
C LYS A 175 11.99 16.15 -9.93
N GLN A 176 10.93 15.39 -9.98
CA GLN A 176 10.07 15.20 -11.16
C GLN A 176 10.84 14.81 -12.43
N THR A 177 11.87 13.99 -12.29
CA THR A 177 12.74 13.56 -13.40
C THR A 177 12.32 12.23 -14.02
N ILE A 178 11.33 11.56 -13.46
CA ILE A 178 10.81 10.31 -14.01
C ILE A 178 9.98 10.64 -15.25
N LYS A 179 10.32 9.97 -16.35
CA LYS A 179 9.59 10.14 -17.61
C LYS A 179 8.17 9.57 -17.46
N PRO A 180 7.12 10.32 -17.85
CA PRO A 180 5.75 9.80 -17.84
C PRO A 180 5.60 8.58 -18.74
N ASP A 181 4.99 7.54 -18.19
CA ASP A 181 4.69 6.33 -18.96
C ASP A 181 3.56 6.53 -19.94
N ARG A 182 3.65 5.83 -21.07
CA ARG A 182 2.64 5.83 -22.13
C ARG A 182 2.42 4.40 -22.63
N SER A 183 1.15 4.08 -22.88
CA SER A 183 0.75 2.90 -23.63
C SER A 183 0.41 3.29 -25.07
N ARG A 184 0.00 2.29 -25.87
CA ARG A 184 -0.51 2.53 -27.23
C ARG A 184 -1.80 3.35 -27.26
N ILE A 185 -2.57 3.35 -26.18
CA ILE A 185 -3.87 4.03 -26.08
C ILE A 185 -3.79 5.39 -25.37
N GLY A 186 -2.66 5.74 -24.76
CA GLY A 186 -2.51 7.04 -24.10
C GLY A 186 -1.46 7.06 -23.00
N ALA A 187 -1.40 8.17 -22.27
CA ALA A 187 -0.55 8.33 -21.12
C ALA A 187 -1.13 7.61 -19.90
N PHE A 188 -0.24 7.11 -19.03
CA PHE A 188 -0.64 6.60 -17.72
C PHE A 188 -0.75 7.73 -16.70
N CYS A 189 -1.62 7.52 -15.70
CA CYS A 189 -1.69 8.38 -14.54
C CYS A 189 -0.44 8.20 -13.67
N MET A 190 0.27 9.29 -13.42
CA MET A 190 1.48 9.30 -12.57
C MET A 190 1.17 9.66 -11.11
N TYR A 191 -0.08 9.94 -10.77
CA TYR A 191 -0.49 10.40 -9.45
C TYR A 191 -0.05 9.48 -8.30
N GLN A 192 -0.08 8.16 -8.52
CA GLN A 192 0.31 7.19 -7.51
C GLN A 192 1.80 7.28 -7.12
N TYR A 193 2.66 7.86 -7.96
CA TYR A 193 4.05 8.09 -7.60
C TYR A 193 4.21 9.05 -6.41
N SER A 194 3.28 9.99 -6.23
CA SER A 194 3.26 10.88 -5.06
C SER A 194 2.98 10.14 -3.74
N ARG A 195 2.44 8.91 -3.83
CA ARG A 195 2.04 8.09 -2.67
C ARG A 195 2.91 6.85 -2.48
N MET A 196 3.90 6.63 -3.33
CA MET A 196 4.73 5.42 -3.29
C MET A 196 5.63 5.36 -2.05
N PHE A 197 6.07 6.51 -1.54
CA PHE A 197 7.00 6.64 -0.43
C PHE A 197 6.47 7.61 0.62
N GLY A 198 6.85 7.37 1.89
CA GLY A 198 6.53 8.29 2.99
C GLY A 198 5.04 8.38 3.30
N VAL A 199 4.23 7.40 2.93
CA VAL A 199 2.82 7.33 3.27
C VAL A 199 2.59 6.24 4.29
N THR A 200 1.93 6.58 5.39
CA THR A 200 1.64 5.66 6.49
C THR A 200 0.14 5.63 6.77
N ARG A 201 -0.39 4.42 6.87
CA ARG A 201 -1.76 4.19 7.29
C ARG A 201 -1.84 4.18 8.81
N ILE A 202 -2.46 5.21 9.37
CA ILE A 202 -2.64 5.36 10.82
C ILE A 202 -3.92 4.65 11.25
N PRO A 203 -3.84 3.73 12.23
CA PRO A 203 -5.01 3.08 12.78
C PRO A 203 -5.87 4.08 13.55
N ASN A 204 -7.17 4.05 13.33
CA ASN A 204 -8.15 4.88 14.02
C ASN A 204 -9.53 4.21 13.99
N ILE A 205 -10.42 4.56 14.90
CA ILE A 205 -11.80 4.07 14.97
C ILE A 205 -12.74 5.24 14.65
N PRO A 206 -13.73 5.07 13.75
CA PRO A 206 -14.18 3.84 13.09
C PRO A 206 -13.39 3.46 11.83
N ALA A 207 -12.58 4.33 11.28
CA ALA A 207 -11.82 4.13 10.06
C ALA A 207 -10.40 4.67 10.19
N ASP A 208 -9.46 3.99 9.55
CA ASP A 208 -8.08 4.45 9.45
C ASP A 208 -7.97 5.69 8.55
N HIS A 209 -6.82 6.34 8.55
CA HIS A 209 -6.49 7.40 7.61
C HIS A 209 -5.02 7.34 7.21
N ASN A 210 -4.69 7.91 6.06
CA ASN A 210 -3.31 8.04 5.63
C ASN A 210 -2.71 9.37 6.08
N THR A 211 -1.43 9.32 6.44
CA THR A 211 -0.58 10.51 6.57
C THR A 211 0.53 10.41 5.54
N SER A 212 0.98 11.54 5.01
CA SER A 212 2.10 11.58 4.07
C SER A 212 3.20 12.48 4.57
N THR A 213 4.43 12.15 4.19
CA THR A 213 5.60 12.99 4.35
C THR A 213 6.00 13.49 2.97
N ASP A 214 5.71 14.75 2.68
CA ASP A 214 5.62 15.28 1.33
C ASP A 214 6.95 15.40 0.57
N SER A 215 8.11 15.30 1.24
CA SER A 215 9.39 15.44 0.55
C SER A 215 10.55 14.79 1.28
N THR A 216 11.65 14.54 0.54
CA THR A 216 12.94 14.12 1.13
C THR A 216 13.53 15.14 2.09
N ALA A 217 13.08 16.40 2.06
CA ALA A 217 13.46 17.39 3.06
C ALA A 217 12.84 17.11 4.43
N ALA A 218 11.63 16.49 4.46
CA ALA A 218 10.91 16.16 5.68
C ALA A 218 11.20 14.75 6.19
N SER A 219 11.70 13.85 5.30
CA SER A 219 12.11 12.50 5.67
C SER A 219 13.35 12.08 4.90
N ARG A 220 14.39 11.67 5.62
CA ARG A 220 15.70 11.31 5.08
C ARG A 220 16.17 9.94 5.51
N HIS A 221 15.27 9.16 6.11
CA HIS A 221 15.59 7.87 6.67
C HIS A 221 14.58 6.81 6.24
N ILE A 222 14.96 5.57 6.41
CA ILE A 222 14.07 4.41 6.36
C ILE A 222 13.97 3.78 7.73
N THR A 223 12.92 3.03 7.96
CA THR A 223 12.82 2.13 9.11
C THR A 223 13.35 0.75 8.72
N VAL A 224 14.21 0.17 9.55
CA VAL A 224 14.72 -1.19 9.37
C VAL A 224 14.24 -2.05 10.51
N LEU A 225 13.64 -3.19 10.19
CA LEU A 225 13.21 -4.20 11.16
C LEU A 225 14.19 -5.37 11.13
N VAL A 226 14.74 -5.74 12.28
CA VAL A 226 15.64 -6.88 12.43
C VAL A 226 15.34 -7.57 13.76
N ARG A 227 14.87 -8.82 13.76
CA ARG A 227 14.61 -9.61 14.96
C ARG A 227 13.78 -8.83 16.01
N ASP A 228 12.64 -8.31 15.60
CA ASP A 228 11.73 -7.49 16.43
C ASP A 228 12.30 -6.14 16.90
N ASN A 229 13.55 -5.82 16.59
CA ASN A 229 14.11 -4.49 16.80
C ASN A 229 13.75 -3.55 15.66
N VAL A 230 13.56 -2.27 15.99
CA VAL A 230 13.20 -1.21 15.05
C VAL A 230 14.33 -0.18 15.02
N TYR A 231 14.93 0.00 13.86
CA TYR A 231 16.04 0.93 13.67
C TYR A 231 15.64 2.06 12.71
N GLU A 232 16.21 3.23 12.92
CA GLU A 232 16.19 4.34 11.98
C GLU A 232 17.51 4.35 11.20
N LEU A 233 17.45 4.25 9.87
CA LEU A 233 18.60 4.29 8.99
C LEU A 233 18.54 5.55 8.13
N PRO A 234 19.36 6.57 8.39
CA PRO A 234 19.53 7.69 7.48
C PRO A 234 20.08 7.22 6.13
N VAL A 235 19.39 7.58 5.04
CA VAL A 235 19.78 7.23 3.66
C VAL A 235 20.04 8.46 2.79
N ILE A 236 19.64 9.64 3.26
CA ILE A 236 19.84 10.94 2.59
C ILE A 236 20.51 11.91 3.56
N ASN A 237 21.56 12.57 3.12
CA ASN A 237 22.29 13.54 3.92
C ASN A 237 21.57 14.91 4.02
N GLU A 238 22.14 15.86 4.77
CA GLU A 238 21.61 17.20 4.94
C GLU A 238 21.55 18.04 3.64
N HIS A 239 22.34 17.66 2.64
CA HIS A 239 22.37 18.30 1.33
C HIS A 239 21.35 17.68 0.34
N GLY A 240 20.57 16.66 0.77
CA GLY A 240 19.61 15.97 -0.08
C GLY A 240 20.24 14.95 -1.03
N GLU A 241 21.45 14.49 -0.74
CA GLU A 241 22.19 13.48 -1.48
C GLU A 241 22.08 12.13 -0.76
N ILE A 242 22.00 11.06 -1.54
CA ILE A 242 22.01 9.72 -0.98
C ILE A 242 23.38 9.37 -0.43
N TYR A 243 23.42 8.68 0.72
CA TYR A 243 24.66 8.11 1.23
C TYR A 243 25.24 7.05 0.27
N PRO A 244 26.57 6.91 0.19
CA PRO A 244 27.19 5.85 -0.61
C PRO A 244 26.65 4.46 -0.26
N LEU A 245 26.55 3.60 -1.26
CA LEU A 245 26.07 2.22 -1.08
C LEU A 245 26.83 1.49 0.03
N ALA A 246 28.16 1.61 0.08
CA ALA A 246 28.99 1.00 1.11
C ALA A 246 28.65 1.49 2.54
N THR A 247 28.22 2.73 2.68
CA THR A 247 27.79 3.30 3.99
C THR A 247 26.47 2.66 4.41
N ILE A 248 25.52 2.53 3.49
CA ILE A 248 24.23 1.87 3.76
C ILE A 248 24.45 0.40 4.11
N GLU A 249 25.31 -0.30 3.35
CA GLU A 249 25.64 -1.70 3.59
C GLU A 249 26.27 -1.89 4.98
N GLN A 250 27.24 -1.04 5.36
CA GLN A 250 27.87 -1.13 6.67
C GLN A 250 26.87 -0.88 7.81
N ALA A 251 26.00 0.13 7.66
CA ALA A 251 24.98 0.42 8.65
C ALA A 251 23.99 -0.74 8.85
N LEU A 252 23.57 -1.38 7.76
CA LEU A 252 22.72 -2.59 7.85
C LEU A 252 23.45 -3.74 8.55
N ARG A 253 24.75 -3.93 8.29
CA ARG A 253 25.59 -4.92 8.96
C ARG A 253 25.66 -4.68 10.46
N ASP A 254 25.86 -3.41 10.86
CA ASP A 254 25.93 -3.03 12.27
C ASP A 254 24.61 -3.25 12.99
N MET A 255 23.47 -2.94 12.34
CA MET A 255 22.12 -3.21 12.87
C MET A 255 21.85 -4.70 13.06
N VAL A 256 22.25 -5.53 12.11
CA VAL A 256 22.14 -6.99 12.22
C VAL A 256 22.99 -7.52 13.39
N ALA A 257 24.22 -7.04 13.51
CA ALA A 257 25.11 -7.42 14.62
C ALA A 257 24.59 -6.95 15.98
N ASP A 258 23.95 -5.79 16.03
CA ASP A 258 23.34 -5.26 17.24
C ASP A 258 22.11 -6.09 17.65
N ALA A 259 21.23 -6.37 16.69
CA ALA A 259 20.02 -7.18 16.93
C ALA A 259 20.31 -8.63 17.34
N GLN A 260 21.55 -9.12 17.16
CA GLN A 260 21.97 -10.41 17.68
C GLN A 260 22.22 -10.39 19.20
N LYS A 261 22.45 -9.23 19.79
CA LYS A 261 22.78 -9.05 21.21
C LYS A 261 21.55 -8.85 22.09
N ALA A 262 20.46 -8.42 21.53
CA ALA A 262 19.23 -8.10 22.23
C ALA A 262 18.03 -8.78 21.57
N GLU A 263 17.20 -9.42 22.39
CA GLU A 263 15.87 -9.81 21.95
C GLU A 263 14.97 -8.56 21.91
N GLY A 264 14.27 -8.35 20.81
CA GLY A 264 13.32 -7.25 20.67
C GLY A 264 12.04 -7.52 21.48
N ASP A 265 11.34 -6.47 21.83
CA ASP A 265 10.10 -6.52 22.62
C ASP A 265 8.86 -6.97 21.82
N GLY A 266 9.01 -7.35 20.56
CA GLY A 266 7.90 -7.80 19.69
C GLY A 266 6.87 -6.72 19.36
N ILE A 267 7.20 -5.44 19.53
CA ILE A 267 6.27 -4.33 19.23
C ILE A 267 5.77 -4.34 17.78
N PRO A 268 6.59 -4.64 16.77
CA PRO A 268 6.12 -4.70 15.37
C PRO A 268 4.99 -5.70 15.15
N VAL A 269 4.96 -6.82 15.88
CA VAL A 269 3.90 -7.85 15.73
C VAL A 269 2.52 -7.32 16.09
N MET A 270 2.41 -6.30 16.93
CA MET A 270 1.12 -5.70 17.30
C MET A 270 0.36 -5.12 16.09
N THR A 271 1.07 -4.79 15.02
CA THR A 271 0.47 -4.31 13.77
C THR A 271 -0.26 -5.40 13.00
N CYS A 272 -0.03 -6.66 13.33
CA CYS A 272 -0.60 -7.84 12.67
C CYS A 272 -2.04 -8.13 13.09
N ASP A 273 -2.50 -7.55 14.19
CA ASP A 273 -3.84 -7.76 14.74
C ASP A 273 -4.91 -6.99 13.95
N ASP A 274 -6.18 -7.20 14.30
CA ASP A 274 -7.28 -6.41 13.72
C ASP A 274 -7.09 -4.91 13.98
N ARG A 275 -7.66 -4.10 13.11
CA ARG A 275 -7.42 -2.64 13.14
C ARG A 275 -7.92 -1.95 14.41
N ASN A 276 -8.95 -2.48 15.07
CA ASN A 276 -9.45 -1.90 16.31
C ASN A 276 -8.54 -2.24 17.49
N THR A 277 -8.07 -3.49 17.56
CA THR A 277 -7.10 -3.93 18.56
C THR A 277 -5.79 -3.16 18.41
N TRP A 278 -5.26 -3.05 17.18
CA TRP A 278 -4.06 -2.24 16.93
C TRP A 278 -4.27 -0.76 17.28
N THR A 279 -5.44 -0.17 16.99
CA THR A 279 -5.74 1.21 17.39
C THR A 279 -5.58 1.41 18.90
N ARG A 280 -6.20 0.55 19.70
CA ARG A 280 -6.14 0.62 21.18
C ARG A 280 -4.72 0.39 21.69
N ALA A 281 -4.01 -0.60 21.15
CA ALA A 281 -2.63 -0.88 21.52
C ALA A 281 -1.71 0.31 21.22
N ARG A 282 -1.87 0.95 20.06
CA ARG A 282 -1.14 2.16 19.70
C ARG A 282 -1.45 3.33 20.64
N GLU A 283 -2.71 3.55 20.97
CA GLU A 283 -3.11 4.57 21.94
C GLU A 283 -2.47 4.32 23.32
N HIS A 284 -2.45 3.06 23.75
CA HIS A 284 -1.77 2.68 24.98
C HIS A 284 -0.27 2.97 24.91
N LEU A 285 0.43 2.55 23.87
CA LEU A 285 1.86 2.85 23.66
C LEU A 285 2.15 4.36 23.74
N LEU A 286 1.30 5.17 23.13
CA LEU A 286 1.43 6.64 23.15
C LEU A 286 1.20 7.23 24.56
N SER A 287 0.40 6.58 25.39
CA SER A 287 0.11 7.01 26.77
C SER A 287 1.21 6.65 27.76
N VAL A 288 1.97 5.57 27.50
CA VAL A 288 3.00 5.05 28.42
C VAL A 288 4.23 5.95 28.47
N SER A 289 4.67 6.50 27.33
CA SER A 289 5.89 7.32 27.32
C SER A 289 5.88 8.34 26.16
N PRO A 290 6.35 9.58 26.41
CA PRO A 290 6.64 10.54 25.34
C PRO A 290 7.64 10.01 24.30
N GLN A 291 8.59 9.16 24.73
CA GLN A 291 9.56 8.54 23.82
C GLN A 291 8.87 7.64 22.79
N ASN A 292 7.84 6.89 23.16
CA ASN A 292 7.07 6.07 22.24
C ASN A 292 6.42 6.92 21.13
N ARG A 293 6.01 8.15 21.47
CA ARG A 293 5.49 9.10 20.47
C ARG A 293 6.55 9.47 19.45
N LEU A 294 7.76 9.78 19.90
CA LEU A 294 8.86 10.12 19.01
C LEU A 294 9.25 8.95 18.11
N SER A 295 9.36 7.75 18.69
CA SER A 295 9.67 6.53 17.95
C SER A 295 8.62 6.21 16.88
N LEU A 296 7.32 6.28 17.23
CA LEU A 296 6.25 6.07 16.26
C LEU A 296 6.22 7.16 15.18
N GLN A 297 6.53 8.40 15.53
CA GLN A 297 6.64 9.48 14.54
C GLN A 297 7.81 9.26 13.58
N SER A 298 8.96 8.75 14.05
CA SER A 298 10.07 8.38 13.19
C SER A 298 9.66 7.31 12.19
N VAL A 299 9.03 6.21 12.66
CA VAL A 299 8.50 5.16 11.77
C VAL A 299 7.52 5.73 10.75
N GLN A 300 6.59 6.59 11.17
CA GLN A 300 5.57 7.19 10.29
C GLN A 300 6.16 8.13 9.23
N LYS A 301 7.28 8.76 9.54
CA LYS A 301 7.99 9.67 8.62
C LYS A 301 8.98 8.96 7.72
N SER A 302 9.27 7.68 7.95
CA SER A 302 10.23 6.95 7.13
C SER A 302 9.79 6.87 5.66
N LEU A 303 10.76 6.87 4.75
CA LEU A 303 10.48 6.76 3.31
C LEU A 303 9.79 5.43 2.98
N PHE A 304 10.27 4.35 3.58
CA PHE A 304 9.72 3.00 3.53
C PHE A 304 10.28 2.16 4.67
N VAL A 305 9.79 0.94 4.80
CA VAL A 305 10.26 -0.03 5.79
C VAL A 305 11.00 -1.16 5.07
N LEU A 306 12.20 -1.48 5.56
CA LEU A 306 12.98 -2.64 5.16
C LEU A 306 12.90 -3.67 6.30
N SER A 307 12.36 -4.86 6.04
CA SER A 307 12.39 -5.97 6.99
C SER A 307 13.49 -6.94 6.61
N LEU A 308 14.38 -7.22 7.56
CA LEU A 308 15.45 -8.20 7.47
C LEU A 308 15.11 -9.38 8.38
N ASP A 309 14.18 -10.22 7.92
CA ASP A 309 13.69 -11.37 8.68
C ASP A 309 14.68 -12.52 8.55
N CYS A 310 15.41 -12.78 9.64
CA CYS A 310 16.38 -13.88 9.72
C CYS A 310 15.73 -15.24 9.91
N ASN A 311 14.49 -15.27 10.35
CA ASN A 311 13.76 -16.51 10.46
C ASN A 311 13.27 -16.86 9.07
N ASN A 312 13.72 -18.00 8.57
CA ASN A 312 12.96 -18.69 7.57
C ASN A 312 11.51 -18.66 8.06
N LEU A 313 10.64 -17.94 7.38
CA LEU A 313 9.20 -18.21 7.44
C LEU A 313 8.95 -19.62 6.88
N GLY A 314 9.98 -20.48 7.01
CA GLY A 314 9.95 -21.90 6.80
C GLY A 314 8.91 -22.44 7.73
N ALA A 315 7.76 -22.69 7.14
CA ALA A 315 6.78 -23.55 7.73
C ALA A 315 7.50 -24.75 8.37
N PRO A 316 7.07 -25.21 9.55
CA PRO A 316 7.48 -26.51 10.08
C PRO A 316 7.41 -27.52 8.96
N GLU A 317 8.35 -28.46 8.88
CA GLU A 317 8.37 -29.49 7.82
C GLU A 317 6.95 -29.99 7.56
N GLY A 318 6.42 -29.70 6.36
CA GLY A 318 5.07 -30.08 5.95
C GLY A 318 3.99 -29.00 6.03
N ALA A 319 4.25 -27.78 6.52
CA ALA A 319 3.30 -26.69 6.44
C ALA A 319 3.49 -25.85 5.15
N LYS A 320 2.41 -25.55 4.47
CA LYS A 320 2.42 -24.64 3.31
C LYS A 320 2.82 -23.24 3.76
N PRO A 321 3.65 -22.50 3.01
CA PRO A 321 4.00 -21.12 3.37
C PRO A 321 2.73 -20.29 3.54
N LEU A 322 2.68 -19.50 4.61
CA LEU A 322 1.58 -18.58 4.95
C LEU A 322 1.44 -17.41 3.94
N VAL A 323 2.37 -17.30 3.02
CA VAL A 323 2.30 -16.30 1.95
C VAL A 323 1.53 -16.94 0.81
N GLY A 324 0.33 -16.42 0.58
CA GLY A 324 -0.61 -16.92 -0.42
C GLY A 324 0.01 -17.15 -1.78
N SER A 325 0.29 -18.40 -2.03
CA SER A 325 0.46 -18.94 -3.33
C SER A 325 -0.68 -19.92 -3.52
N GLU A 326 -1.80 -19.42 -4.04
CA GLU A 326 -2.57 -20.23 -4.98
C GLU A 326 -3.43 -19.31 -5.85
N PRO A 327 -3.57 -19.65 -7.14
CA PRO A 327 -4.20 -18.84 -8.17
C PRO A 327 -5.69 -18.67 -7.99
#